data_5667f4b6ea0ed74885e0d19ef04c6e45
#
_entry.id   5667f4b6ea0ed74885e0d19ef04c6e45
#
_cell.length_a   1.000
_cell.length_b   1.000
_cell.length_c   1.000
_cell.angle_alpha   90.00
_cell.angle_beta   90.00
_cell.angle_gamma   90.00
#
_symmetry.space_group_name_H-M   'P 1'
#
loop_
_entity.id
_entity.type
_entity.pdbx_description
1 polymer ?
#
loop_
_entity_poly.entity_id
_entity_poly.type
_entity_poly.pdbx_seq_one_letter_code
_entity_poly.pdbx_strand_id
1 'polypeptide(L)'
;MNILNEILENKKREISTMNHFALDNKKYPKYDLLKALSTKNLSFIAEIKLKSPSEGDIFPGADIIQIAKDYQNAGASAISVLTDKKFFGGSLEFLSKVKTNISIPVIQKDFIID
;
A
#
# COMPACT_ATOMS: atom_id res chain seq x y z
N MET A 1 13.01 23.12 5.16
CA MET A 1 12.40 21.90 5.71
C MET A 1 12.63 20.76 4.74
N ASN A 2 13.09 19.59 5.21
CA ASN A 2 13.28 18.47 4.31
C ASN A 2 11.93 17.77 3.99
N ILE A 3 11.93 16.95 2.96
CA ILE A 3 10.69 16.31 2.49
C ILE A 3 10.05 15.40 3.55
N LEU A 4 10.85 14.73 4.37
CA LEU A 4 10.30 13.89 5.43
C LEU A 4 9.50 14.71 6.44
N ASN A 5 10.00 15.87 6.83
CA ASN A 5 9.28 16.75 7.75
C ASN A 5 7.97 17.25 7.13
N GLU A 6 7.98 17.55 5.85
CA GLU A 6 6.75 17.96 5.13
C GLU A 6 5.71 16.83 5.12
N ILE A 7 6.16 15.62 4.86
CA ILE A 7 5.28 14.43 4.87
C ILE A 7 4.69 14.23 6.27
N LEU A 8 5.52 14.31 7.32
CA LEU A 8 5.06 14.10 8.69
C LEU A 8 4.08 15.18 9.14
N GLU A 9 4.32 16.44 8.78
CA GLU A 9 3.38 17.52 9.07
C GLU A 9 2.04 17.31 8.36
N ASN A 10 2.08 16.90 7.10
CA ASN A 10 0.86 16.56 6.37
C ASN A 10 0.13 15.38 7.02
N LYS A 11 0.87 14.37 7.46
CA LYS A 11 0.30 13.20 8.12
C LYS A 11 -0.40 13.57 9.42
N LYS A 12 0.17 14.45 10.20
CA LYS A 12 -0.47 14.97 11.42
C LYS A 12 -1.81 15.66 11.09
N ARG A 13 -1.85 16.43 10.02
CA ARG A 13 -3.10 17.06 9.57
C ARG A 13 -4.14 16.03 9.14
N GLU A 14 -3.73 15.03 8.37
CA GLU A 14 -4.64 13.95 7.96
C GLU A 14 -5.25 13.24 9.15
N ILE A 15 -4.41 12.88 10.13
CA ILE A 15 -4.85 12.17 11.34
C ILE A 15 -5.84 13.01 12.13
N SER A 16 -5.62 14.32 12.22
CA SER A 16 -6.49 15.22 12.98
C SER A 16 -7.92 15.28 12.42
N THR A 17 -8.09 14.95 11.14
CA THR A 17 -9.40 14.95 10.48
C THR A 17 -9.99 13.55 10.29
N MET A 18 -9.24 12.50 10.64
CA MET A 18 -9.73 11.13 10.52
C MET A 18 -10.79 10.81 11.59
N ASN A 19 -11.77 10.02 11.18
CA ASN A 19 -12.72 9.47 12.14
C ASN A 19 -12.12 8.20 12.75
N HIS A 20 -11.53 8.35 13.93
CA HIS A 20 -10.83 7.25 14.62
C HIS A 20 -11.78 6.13 15.08
N PHE A 21 -13.09 6.38 15.08
CA PHE A 21 -14.08 5.39 15.48
C PHE A 21 -14.73 4.67 14.31
N ALA A 22 -14.42 5.07 13.07
CA ALA A 22 -14.94 4.44 11.86
C ALA A 22 -14.07 3.24 11.50
N LEU A 23 -14.33 2.11 12.14
CA LEU A 23 -13.62 0.87 11.82
C LEU A 23 -14.26 0.20 10.61
N ASP A 24 -13.42 -0.34 9.72
CA ASP A 24 -13.89 -1.16 8.62
C ASP A 24 -14.30 -2.52 9.17
N ASN A 25 -15.58 -2.81 9.11
CA ASN A 25 -16.14 -4.09 9.58
C ASN A 25 -16.04 -5.20 8.53
N LYS A 26 -15.52 -4.91 7.35
CA LYS A 26 -15.31 -5.94 6.34
C LYS A 26 -14.28 -6.95 6.81
N LYS A 27 -14.59 -8.22 6.57
CA LYS A 27 -13.64 -9.28 6.81
C LYS A 27 -12.88 -9.57 5.51
N TYR A 28 -11.57 -9.51 5.60
CA TYR A 28 -10.70 -9.84 4.48
C TYR A 28 -10.00 -11.17 4.75
N PRO A 29 -9.69 -11.95 3.70
CA PRO A 29 -8.86 -13.13 3.88
C PRO A 29 -7.53 -12.76 4.54
N LYS A 30 -7.06 -13.60 5.44
CA LYS A 30 -5.77 -13.39 6.13
C LYS A 30 -4.73 -14.30 5.49
N TYR A 31 -3.61 -13.71 5.12
CA TYR A 31 -2.46 -14.45 4.59
C TYR A 31 -1.24 -14.17 5.46
N ASP A 32 -0.48 -15.22 5.75
CA ASP A 32 0.68 -15.13 6.63
C ASP A 32 1.90 -14.64 5.84
N LEU A 33 2.32 -13.41 6.08
CA LEU A 33 3.46 -12.80 5.40
C LEU A 33 4.76 -13.57 5.69
N LEU A 34 5.00 -13.93 6.95
CA LEU A 34 6.21 -14.65 7.30
C LEU A 34 6.30 -15.98 6.56
N LYS A 35 5.20 -16.72 6.53
CA LYS A 35 5.12 -17.98 5.81
C LYS A 35 5.36 -17.76 4.31
N ALA A 36 4.73 -16.75 3.71
CA ALA A 36 4.88 -16.46 2.29
C ALA A 36 6.34 -16.15 1.92
N LEU A 37 7.07 -15.46 2.77
CA LEU A 37 8.48 -15.12 2.55
C LEU A 37 9.43 -16.28 2.86
N SER A 38 8.97 -17.32 3.55
CA SER A 38 9.80 -18.43 4.00
C SER A 38 9.72 -19.68 3.12
N THR A 39 8.80 -19.73 2.15
CA THR A 39 8.53 -20.95 1.36
C THR A 39 9.43 -21.10 0.15
N LYS A 40 10.24 -20.09 -0.18
CA LYS A 40 11.12 -20.10 -1.35
C LYS A 40 12.54 -19.68 -0.95
N ASN A 41 13.54 -20.14 -1.72
CA ASN A 41 14.92 -19.68 -1.54
C ASN A 41 15.05 -18.18 -1.79
N LEU A 42 14.29 -17.64 -2.74
CA LEU A 42 14.25 -16.22 -3.07
C LEU A 42 12.78 -15.79 -3.13
N SER A 43 12.44 -14.80 -2.36
CA SER A 43 11.10 -14.20 -2.36
C SER A 43 11.23 -12.73 -2.70
N PHE A 44 10.18 -12.15 -3.31
CA PHE A 44 10.15 -10.73 -3.56
C PHE A 44 8.79 -10.12 -3.19
N ILE A 45 8.86 -8.86 -2.77
CA ILE A 45 7.69 -8.05 -2.49
C ILE A 45 7.57 -7.02 -3.60
N ALA A 46 6.46 -7.05 -4.34
CA ALA A 46 6.21 -6.07 -5.40
C ALA A 46 5.46 -4.88 -4.82
N GLU A 47 5.83 -3.68 -5.22
CA GLU A 47 5.24 -2.46 -4.70
C GLU A 47 4.38 -1.75 -5.74
N ILE A 48 3.23 -1.27 -5.31
CA ILE A 48 2.36 -0.41 -6.12
C ILE A 48 2.58 1.03 -5.66
N LYS A 49 3.23 1.83 -6.50
CA LYS A 49 3.56 3.22 -6.23
C LYS A 49 3.30 4.03 -7.50
N LEU A 50 2.35 4.96 -7.45
CA LEU A 50 1.93 5.71 -8.64
C LEU A 50 2.68 7.01 -8.82
N LYS A 51 3.22 7.57 -7.75
CA LYS A 51 4.10 8.75 -7.80
C LYS A 51 4.99 8.80 -6.57
N SER A 52 5.99 9.66 -6.59
CA SER A 52 6.84 9.94 -5.44
C SER A 52 7.35 11.38 -5.49
N PRO A 53 7.82 11.93 -4.36
CA PRO A 53 8.39 13.29 -4.35
C PRO A 53 9.59 13.45 -5.28
N SER A 54 10.39 12.41 -5.44
CA SER A 54 11.61 12.46 -6.25
C SER A 54 11.36 12.22 -7.74
N GLU A 55 10.35 11.43 -8.10
CA GLU A 55 10.13 10.99 -9.48
C GLU A 55 8.88 11.61 -10.12
N GLY A 56 8.02 12.26 -9.32
CA GLY A 56 6.74 12.74 -9.79
C GLY A 56 5.80 11.60 -10.15
N ASP A 57 4.98 11.80 -11.16
CA ASP A 57 4.04 10.78 -11.60
C ASP A 57 4.77 9.63 -12.28
N ILE A 58 4.59 8.43 -11.75
CA ILE A 58 5.22 7.21 -12.27
C ILE A 58 4.25 6.49 -13.20
N PHE A 59 3.00 6.34 -12.79
CA PHE A 59 2.00 5.64 -13.58
C PHE A 59 0.62 6.28 -13.38
N PRO A 60 0.36 7.46 -13.96
CA PRO A 60 -0.95 8.10 -13.83
C PRO A 60 -2.04 7.26 -14.49
N GLY A 61 -3.20 7.19 -13.83
CA GLY A 61 -4.35 6.44 -14.37
C GLY A 61 -4.22 4.93 -14.34
N ALA A 62 -3.28 4.39 -13.57
CA ALA A 62 -3.04 2.96 -13.50
C ALA A 62 -4.25 2.21 -12.92
N ASP A 63 -4.51 1.01 -13.46
CA ASP A 63 -5.47 0.07 -12.88
C ASP A 63 -4.78 -0.72 -11.76
N ILE A 64 -5.03 -0.33 -10.52
CA ILE A 64 -4.41 -0.90 -9.33
C ILE A 64 -4.68 -2.40 -9.21
N ILE A 65 -5.90 -2.81 -9.51
CA ILE A 65 -6.30 -4.22 -9.40
C ILE A 65 -5.54 -5.06 -10.43
N GLN A 66 -5.42 -4.56 -11.66
CA GLN A 66 -4.70 -5.28 -12.69
C GLN A 66 -3.21 -5.38 -12.39
N ILE A 67 -2.61 -4.31 -11.89
CA ILE A 67 -1.21 -4.33 -11.46
C ILE A 67 -0.99 -5.37 -10.37
N ALA A 68 -1.86 -5.41 -9.36
CA ALA A 68 -1.75 -6.38 -8.28
C ALA A 68 -1.85 -7.81 -8.79
N LYS A 69 -2.78 -8.08 -9.69
CA LYS A 69 -2.94 -9.40 -10.29
C LYS A 69 -1.73 -9.80 -11.13
N ASP A 70 -1.18 -8.87 -11.89
CA ASP A 70 0.02 -9.11 -12.69
C ASP A 70 1.22 -9.44 -11.81
N TYR A 71 1.40 -8.73 -10.71
CA TYR A 71 2.45 -9.02 -9.74
C TYR A 71 2.28 -10.40 -9.13
N GLN A 72 1.06 -10.75 -8.71
CA GLN A 72 0.79 -12.07 -8.15
C GLN A 72 1.09 -13.18 -9.18
N ASN A 73 0.64 -12.99 -10.41
CA ASN A 73 0.86 -13.96 -11.50
C ASN A 73 2.34 -14.09 -11.86
N ALA A 74 3.10 -13.03 -11.67
CA ALA A 74 4.56 -13.05 -11.90
C ALA A 74 5.34 -13.73 -10.76
N GLY A 75 4.67 -14.12 -9.68
CA GLY A 75 5.29 -14.86 -8.58
C GLY A 75 5.65 -14.02 -7.36
N ALA A 76 5.14 -12.80 -7.24
CA ALA A 76 5.36 -12.00 -6.04
C ALA A 76 4.86 -12.75 -4.80
N SER A 77 5.62 -12.70 -3.72
CA SER A 77 5.27 -13.34 -2.45
C SER A 77 4.32 -12.48 -1.62
N ALA A 78 4.39 -11.17 -1.81
CA ALA A 78 3.51 -10.19 -1.16
C ALA A 78 3.48 -8.90 -1.99
N ILE A 79 2.49 -8.06 -1.73
CA ILE A 79 2.35 -6.78 -2.39
C ILE A 79 2.35 -5.67 -1.35
N SER A 80 3.19 -4.65 -1.57
CA SER A 80 3.23 -3.43 -0.77
C SER A 80 2.44 -2.35 -1.50
N VAL A 81 1.49 -1.73 -0.81
CA VAL A 81 0.61 -0.72 -1.38
C VAL A 81 0.83 0.61 -0.67
N LEU A 82 1.27 1.63 -1.41
CA LEU A 82 1.38 2.99 -0.89
C LEU A 82 -0.01 3.56 -0.67
N THR A 83 -0.29 4.00 0.55
CA THR A 83 -1.60 4.58 0.90
C THR A 83 -1.52 6.08 1.19
N ASP A 84 -0.33 6.66 1.20
CA ASP A 84 -0.17 8.11 1.32
C ASP A 84 -0.68 8.79 0.05
N LYS A 85 -1.60 9.74 0.22
CA LYS A 85 -2.29 10.37 -0.91
C LYS A 85 -1.48 11.50 -1.52
N LYS A 86 -1.06 12.45 -0.70
CA LYS A 86 -0.46 13.70 -1.18
C LYS A 86 0.86 13.49 -1.90
N PHE A 87 1.75 12.70 -1.35
CA PHE A 87 3.12 12.55 -1.84
C PHE A 87 3.33 11.33 -2.73
N PHE A 88 2.51 10.30 -2.57
CA PHE A 88 2.69 9.02 -3.28
C PHE A 88 1.47 8.62 -4.11
N GLY A 89 0.44 9.45 -4.15
CA GLY A 89 -0.73 9.19 -4.99
C GLY A 89 -1.56 7.98 -4.57
N GLY A 90 -1.40 7.52 -3.33
CA GLY A 90 -2.09 6.36 -2.81
C GLY A 90 -3.44 6.69 -2.20
N SER A 91 -4.08 5.67 -1.64
CA SER A 91 -5.36 5.76 -0.96
C SER A 91 -5.55 4.53 -0.09
N LEU A 92 -6.23 4.69 1.04
CA LEU A 92 -6.64 3.54 1.85
C LEU A 92 -7.58 2.62 1.09
N GLU A 93 -8.36 3.18 0.17
CA GLU A 93 -9.26 2.42 -0.70
C GLU A 93 -8.48 1.45 -1.60
N PHE A 94 -7.28 1.82 -2.04
CA PHE A 94 -6.42 0.93 -2.83
C PHE A 94 -6.08 -0.33 -2.05
N LEU A 95 -5.84 -0.20 -0.75
CA LEU A 95 -5.54 -1.34 0.11
C LEU A 95 -6.68 -2.36 0.09
N SER A 96 -7.92 -1.90 0.25
CA SER A 96 -9.11 -2.74 0.20
C SER A 96 -9.27 -3.41 -1.16
N LYS A 97 -9.11 -2.64 -2.23
CA LYS A 97 -9.25 -3.15 -3.60
C LYS A 97 -8.24 -4.24 -3.91
N VAL A 98 -6.98 -4.03 -3.52
CA VAL A 98 -5.94 -5.03 -3.73
C VAL A 98 -6.25 -6.28 -2.90
N LYS A 99 -6.57 -6.08 -1.63
CA LYS A 99 -6.81 -7.16 -0.67
C LYS A 99 -7.93 -8.11 -1.13
N THR A 100 -8.98 -7.57 -1.75
CA THR A 100 -10.12 -8.38 -2.20
C THR A 100 -9.89 -9.08 -3.54
N ASN A 101 -8.84 -8.75 -4.27
CA ASN A 101 -8.61 -9.24 -5.62
C ASN A 101 -7.38 -10.14 -5.77
N ILE A 102 -6.61 -10.34 -4.72
CA ILE A 102 -5.43 -11.22 -4.75
C ILE A 102 -5.45 -12.18 -3.56
N SER A 103 -4.58 -13.20 -3.63
CA SER A 103 -4.51 -14.26 -2.62
C SER A 103 -3.14 -14.39 -1.98
N ILE A 104 -2.39 -13.30 -1.93
CA ILE A 104 -1.10 -13.21 -1.24
C ILE A 104 -1.15 -12.06 -0.22
N PRO A 105 -0.23 -12.02 0.76
CA PRO A 105 -0.23 -10.95 1.76
C PRO A 105 -0.10 -9.56 1.15
N VAL A 106 -0.77 -8.59 1.77
CA VAL A 106 -0.71 -7.18 1.39
C VAL A 106 -0.18 -6.37 2.56
N ILE A 107 0.79 -5.52 2.28
CA ILE A 107 1.43 -4.64 3.26
C ILE A 107 0.96 -3.21 2.98
N GLN A 108 0.45 -2.55 4.01
CA GLN A 108 0.19 -1.12 3.93
C GLN A 108 1.50 -0.37 4.11
N LYS A 109 1.86 0.45 3.14
CA LYS A 109 3.04 1.31 3.23
C LYS A 109 2.63 2.77 3.33
N ASP A 110 2.85 3.35 4.49
CA ASP A 110 2.49 4.72 4.80
C ASP A 110 3.37 5.21 5.95
N PHE A 111 3.27 6.48 6.29
CA PHE A 111 3.93 7.04 7.45
C PHE A 111 2.97 6.95 8.63
N ILE A 112 3.05 5.86 9.36
CA ILE A 112 2.14 5.57 10.47
C ILE A 112 2.75 6.13 11.75
N ILE A 113 2.10 7.16 12.29
CA ILE A 113 2.60 7.88 13.46
C ILE A 113 1.65 7.84 14.66
N ASP A 114 0.52 7.15 14.52
CA ASP A 114 -0.46 7.02 15.59
C ASP A 114 -1.08 5.63 15.61
#